data_7ef7c63f6e8e8e408f113099fe7ff3ee
#
_entry.id   7ef7c63f6e8e8e408f113099fe7ff3ee
#
_cell.length_a   1.000
_cell.length_b   1.000
_cell.length_c   1.000
_cell.angle_alpha   90.00
_cell.angle_beta   90.00
_cell.angle_gamma   90.00
#
_symmetry.space_group_name_H-M   'P 1'
#
loop_
_entity.id
_entity.type
_entity.pdbx_description
1 polymer ?
#
loop_
_entity_poly.entity_id
_entity_poly.type
_entity_poly.pdbx_seq_one_letter_code
_entity_poly.pdbx_strand_id
1 'polypeptide(L)'
;MEKAATVLGLTIVRIPVVATETVDWDAALKRAVAAKVQALVTAPMTANYDITDKLAAYATKYRLPFMHDVPQLARDALAVYGPDFEDIFRRAGHYVARILKGEKPAMMPIEEPREFRMIVNQKVAKALGLTLPYTIILRANEVIE
;
A
#
# COMPACT_ATOMS: atom_id res chain seq x y z
N MET A 1 -1.95 -12.94 1.92
CA MET A 1 -1.63 -12.20 3.18
C MET A 1 -1.65 -13.14 4.39
N GLU A 2 -2.70 -13.94 4.66
CA GLU A 2 -2.80 -14.82 5.84
C GLU A 2 -1.66 -15.84 5.96
N LYS A 3 -1.35 -16.55 4.86
CA LYS A 3 -0.22 -17.52 4.84
C LYS A 3 1.11 -16.86 5.25
N ALA A 4 1.37 -15.65 4.76
CA ALA A 4 2.59 -14.91 5.11
C ALA A 4 2.58 -14.48 6.59
N ALA A 5 1.43 -14.02 7.09
CA ALA A 5 1.30 -13.65 8.50
C ALA A 5 1.56 -14.83 9.43
N THR A 6 1.01 -16.00 9.11
CA THR A 6 1.25 -17.23 9.90
C THR A 6 2.75 -17.58 9.97
N VAL A 7 3.45 -17.51 8.83
CA VAL A 7 4.91 -17.78 8.77
C VAL A 7 5.70 -16.76 9.60
N LEU A 8 5.24 -15.51 9.66
CA LEU A 8 5.88 -14.43 10.40
C LEU A 8 5.42 -14.34 11.87
N GLY A 9 4.56 -15.24 12.34
CA GLY A 9 4.00 -15.19 13.69
C GLY A 9 3.09 -13.98 13.95
N LEU A 10 2.49 -13.41 12.88
CA LEU A 10 1.62 -12.25 12.98
C LEU A 10 0.14 -12.68 13.03
N THR A 11 -0.66 -11.95 13.80
CA THR A 11 -2.10 -12.12 13.83
C THR A 11 -2.77 -11.04 12.98
N ILE A 12 -3.59 -11.45 12.01
CA ILE A 12 -4.36 -10.51 11.18
C ILE A 12 -5.72 -10.27 11.83
N VAL A 13 -6.01 -9.00 12.11
CA VAL A 13 -7.34 -8.52 12.48
C VAL A 13 -7.95 -7.86 11.24
N ARG A 14 -8.96 -8.49 10.68
CA ARG A 14 -9.67 -7.92 9.52
C ARG A 14 -10.64 -6.85 9.98
N ILE A 15 -10.54 -5.67 9.41
CA ILE A 15 -11.51 -4.59 9.56
C ILE A 15 -12.24 -4.45 8.23
N PRO A 16 -13.36 -5.18 8.05
CA PRO A 16 -14.09 -5.09 6.80
C PRO A 16 -14.68 -3.69 6.64
N VAL A 17 -14.42 -3.11 5.49
CA VAL A 17 -14.96 -1.83 5.07
C VAL A 17 -15.76 -2.09 3.81
N VAL A 18 -17.06 -1.82 3.87
CA VAL A 18 -17.91 -1.90 2.68
C VAL A 18 -17.69 -0.64 1.88
N ALA A 19 -17.23 -0.78 0.63
CA ALA A 19 -17.05 0.34 -0.30
C ALA A 19 -18.42 0.87 -0.75
N THR A 20 -19.10 1.56 0.16
CA THR A 20 -20.27 2.39 -0.14
C THR A 20 -19.83 3.85 -0.16
N GLU A 21 -20.62 4.73 -0.72
CA GLU A 21 -20.32 6.16 -0.89
C GLU A 21 -19.89 6.87 0.43
N THR A 22 -20.17 6.28 1.59
CA THR A 22 -19.83 6.84 2.90
C THR A 22 -19.28 5.76 3.82
N VAL A 23 -17.96 5.53 3.74
CA VAL A 23 -17.28 4.68 4.73
C VAL A 23 -16.94 5.51 5.97
N ASP A 24 -17.43 5.08 7.14
CA ASP A 24 -17.02 5.66 8.42
C ASP A 24 -15.64 5.08 8.83
N TRP A 25 -14.59 5.74 8.34
CA TRP A 25 -13.20 5.36 8.61
C TRP A 25 -12.81 5.57 10.07
N ASP A 26 -13.40 6.56 10.76
CA ASP A 26 -13.10 6.79 12.17
C ASP A 26 -13.65 5.62 13.02
N ALA A 27 -14.85 5.14 12.73
CA ALA A 27 -15.40 3.96 13.38
C ALA A 27 -14.58 2.69 13.06
N ALA A 28 -14.12 2.52 11.82
CA ALA A 28 -13.29 1.39 11.44
C ALA A 28 -11.97 1.38 12.22
N LEU A 29 -11.29 2.52 12.31
CA LEU A 29 -10.03 2.65 13.03
C LEU A 29 -10.19 2.57 14.55
N LYS A 30 -11.30 3.06 15.11
CA LYS A 30 -11.62 2.82 16.53
C LYS A 30 -11.75 1.32 16.85
N ARG A 31 -12.33 0.54 15.93
CA ARG A 31 -12.36 -0.94 16.05
C ARG A 31 -10.96 -1.54 16.03
N ALA A 32 -10.08 -1.07 15.13
CA ALA A 32 -8.69 -1.50 15.08
C ALA A 32 -7.96 -1.23 16.41
N VAL A 33 -8.12 -0.03 16.96
CA VAL A 33 -7.54 0.35 18.26
C VAL A 33 -8.11 -0.51 19.38
N ALA A 34 -9.42 -0.74 19.41
CA ALA A 34 -10.08 -1.60 20.42
C ALA A 34 -9.57 -3.05 20.33
N ALA A 35 -9.26 -3.52 19.13
CA ALA A 35 -8.64 -4.84 18.89
C ALA A 35 -7.13 -4.87 19.20
N LYS A 36 -6.56 -3.76 19.70
CA LYS A 36 -5.12 -3.64 20.07
C LYS A 36 -4.17 -3.99 18.93
N VAL A 37 -4.52 -3.63 17.68
CA VAL A 37 -3.62 -3.82 16.55
C VAL A 37 -2.36 -2.96 16.74
N GLN A 38 -1.23 -3.46 16.25
CA GLN A 38 0.07 -2.79 16.38
C GLN A 38 0.48 -2.05 15.11
N ALA A 39 -0.16 -2.36 13.97
CA ALA A 39 0.05 -1.69 12.69
C ALA A 39 -1.17 -1.82 11.79
N LEU A 40 -1.26 -0.94 10.82
CA LEU A 40 -2.28 -0.94 9.77
C LEU A 40 -1.65 -1.27 8.42
N VAL A 41 -2.32 -2.10 7.65
CA VAL A 41 -1.96 -2.38 6.26
C VAL A 41 -3.23 -2.31 5.42
N THR A 42 -3.20 -1.56 4.34
CA THR A 42 -4.29 -1.58 3.35
C THR A 42 -4.14 -2.77 2.42
N ALA A 43 -5.27 -3.37 2.04
CA ALA A 43 -5.30 -4.28 0.90
C ALA A 43 -5.55 -3.46 -0.38
N PRO A 44 -5.04 -3.91 -1.54
CA PRO A 44 -5.29 -3.23 -2.81
C PRO A 44 -6.79 -3.09 -3.08
N MET A 45 -7.28 -1.85 -3.05
CA MET A 45 -8.68 -1.50 -3.33
C MET A 45 -8.73 -0.10 -3.94
N THR A 46 -9.53 0.08 -4.98
CA THR A 46 -9.75 1.40 -5.61
C THR A 46 -10.27 2.43 -4.60
N ALA A 47 -11.13 2.02 -3.65
CA ALA A 47 -11.64 2.89 -2.60
C ALA A 47 -10.55 3.47 -1.67
N ASN A 48 -9.34 2.89 -1.65
CA ASN A 48 -8.25 3.40 -0.83
C ASN A 48 -7.58 4.63 -1.44
N TYR A 49 -7.74 4.87 -2.74
CA TYR A 49 -7.07 5.99 -3.41
C TYR A 49 -7.54 7.35 -2.91
N ASP A 50 -8.86 7.51 -2.73
CA ASP A 50 -9.45 8.79 -2.33
C ASP A 50 -9.31 9.08 -0.83
N ILE A 51 -8.87 8.11 -0.04
CA ILE A 51 -8.85 8.20 1.42
C ILE A 51 -7.47 8.03 2.04
N THR A 52 -6.44 7.82 1.23
CA THR A 52 -5.09 7.52 1.71
C THR A 52 -4.58 8.56 2.69
N ASP A 53 -4.75 9.85 2.37
CA ASP A 53 -4.33 10.94 3.26
C ASP A 53 -5.11 10.92 4.58
N LYS A 54 -6.40 10.62 4.53
CA LYS A 54 -7.22 10.48 5.73
C LYS A 54 -6.78 9.28 6.58
N LEU A 55 -6.49 8.15 5.95
CA LEU A 55 -5.98 6.97 6.65
C LEU A 55 -4.62 7.25 7.31
N ALA A 56 -3.70 7.93 6.61
CA ALA A 56 -2.41 8.31 7.16
C ALA A 56 -2.57 9.25 8.36
N ALA A 57 -3.45 10.27 8.26
CA ALA A 57 -3.75 11.18 9.35
C ALA A 57 -4.37 10.46 10.57
N TYR A 58 -5.30 9.54 10.34
CA TYR A 58 -5.88 8.73 11.41
C TYR A 58 -4.85 7.76 12.03
N ALA A 59 -4.04 7.11 11.22
CA ALA A 59 -2.96 6.24 11.71
C ALA A 59 -2.02 7.02 12.63
N THR A 60 -1.63 8.22 12.23
CA THR A 60 -0.81 9.13 13.03
C THR A 60 -1.53 9.53 14.34
N LYS A 61 -2.82 9.91 14.29
CA LYS A 61 -3.64 10.25 15.46
C LYS A 61 -3.65 9.12 16.50
N TYR A 62 -3.74 7.88 16.05
CA TYR A 62 -3.78 6.69 16.91
C TYR A 62 -2.39 6.07 17.15
N ARG A 63 -1.32 6.72 16.67
CA ARG A 63 0.07 6.25 16.78
C ARG A 63 0.27 4.84 16.22
N LEU A 64 -0.43 4.50 15.16
CA LEU A 64 -0.34 3.21 14.48
C LEU A 64 0.60 3.33 13.26
N PRO A 65 1.66 2.52 13.18
CA PRO A 65 2.40 2.38 11.93
C PRO A 65 1.47 1.99 10.80
N PHE A 66 1.56 2.70 9.68
CA PHE A 66 0.69 2.48 8.53
C PHE A 66 1.52 2.14 7.30
N MET A 67 1.15 1.06 6.62
CA MET A 67 1.73 0.67 5.35
C MET A 67 0.65 0.68 4.26
N HIS A 68 0.98 1.30 3.13
CA HIS A 68 0.14 1.38 1.95
C HIS A 68 0.73 0.60 0.77
N ASP A 69 -0.12 0.26 -0.20
CA ASP A 69 0.25 -0.54 -1.37
C ASP A 69 0.41 0.28 -2.66
N VAL A 70 0.16 1.60 -2.64
CA VAL A 70 0.28 2.47 -3.81
C VAL A 70 1.36 3.52 -3.62
N PRO A 71 2.54 3.37 -4.28
CA PRO A 71 3.69 4.25 -4.08
C PRO A 71 3.43 5.73 -4.37
N GLN A 72 2.51 6.05 -5.26
CA GLN A 72 2.22 7.43 -5.67
C GLN A 72 1.37 8.22 -4.66
N LEU A 73 0.68 7.53 -3.73
CA LEU A 73 -0.38 8.16 -2.94
C LEU A 73 -0.08 8.30 -1.45
N ALA A 74 0.84 7.53 -0.89
CA ALA A 74 0.93 7.38 0.56
C ALA A 74 2.22 7.96 1.17
N ARG A 75 2.56 9.22 0.84
CA ARG A 75 3.77 9.86 1.36
C ARG A 75 3.78 10.04 2.88
N ASP A 76 2.61 10.10 3.50
CA ASP A 76 2.46 10.22 4.97
C ASP A 76 2.33 8.85 5.68
N ALA A 77 2.41 7.75 4.95
CA ALA A 77 2.53 6.42 5.55
C ALA A 77 3.95 6.17 6.07
N LEU A 78 4.09 5.26 7.02
CA LEU A 78 5.42 4.81 7.49
C LEU A 78 6.20 4.12 6.37
N ALA A 79 5.51 3.29 5.61
CA ALA A 79 6.09 2.59 4.47
C ALA A 79 5.04 2.41 3.37
N VAL A 80 5.53 2.33 2.14
CA VAL A 80 4.73 1.97 0.97
C VAL A 80 5.46 0.87 0.24
N TYR A 81 4.74 -0.15 -0.19
CA TYR A 81 5.29 -1.19 -1.05
C TYR A 81 4.22 -1.65 -2.03
N GLY A 82 4.45 -1.43 -3.30
CA GLY A 82 3.50 -1.78 -4.34
C GLY A 82 4.13 -1.76 -5.73
N PRO A 83 3.36 -2.14 -6.74
CA PRO A 83 3.84 -2.15 -8.12
C PRO A 83 4.17 -0.74 -8.60
N ASP A 84 5.17 -0.66 -9.48
CA ASP A 84 5.50 0.57 -10.18
C ASP A 84 4.49 0.81 -11.31
N PHE A 85 3.56 1.73 -11.05
CA PHE A 85 2.52 2.06 -12.03
C PHE A 85 3.08 2.73 -13.29
N GLU A 86 4.22 3.44 -13.20
CA GLU A 86 4.85 4.03 -14.39
C GLU A 86 5.33 2.93 -15.34
N ASP A 87 5.93 1.86 -14.79
CA ASP A 87 6.33 0.71 -15.59
C ASP A 87 5.11 0.00 -16.19
N ILE A 88 4.06 -0.21 -15.40
CA ILE A 88 2.81 -0.84 -15.87
C ILE A 88 2.23 -0.05 -17.04
N PHE A 89 2.08 1.28 -16.93
CA PHE A 89 1.53 2.11 -18.00
C PHE A 89 2.44 2.17 -19.23
N ARG A 90 3.76 2.22 -19.05
CA ARG A 90 4.71 2.15 -20.16
C ARG A 90 4.56 0.83 -20.94
N ARG A 91 4.43 -0.29 -20.24
CA ARG A 91 4.20 -1.61 -20.83
C ARG A 91 2.83 -1.72 -21.50
N ALA A 92 1.79 -1.13 -20.91
CA ALA A 92 0.48 -1.03 -21.56
C ALA A 92 0.55 -0.31 -22.91
N GLY A 93 1.40 0.72 -23.05
CA GLY A 93 1.67 1.38 -24.33
C GLY A 93 2.20 0.42 -25.40
N HIS A 94 3.05 -0.54 -25.04
CA HIS A 94 3.51 -1.58 -25.97
C HIS A 94 2.37 -2.50 -26.43
N TYR A 95 1.44 -2.84 -25.54
CA TYR A 95 0.25 -3.61 -25.91
C TYR A 95 -0.63 -2.86 -26.89
N VAL A 96 -0.88 -1.57 -26.64
CA VAL A 96 -1.63 -0.72 -27.57
C VAL A 96 -0.95 -0.70 -28.94
N ALA A 97 0.36 -0.50 -29.00
CA ALA A 97 1.09 -0.46 -30.28
C ALA A 97 1.00 -1.79 -31.06
N ARG A 98 1.03 -2.94 -30.37
CA ARG A 98 0.88 -4.27 -30.99
C ARG A 98 -0.53 -4.47 -31.54
N ILE A 99 -1.56 -4.06 -30.78
CA ILE A 99 -2.98 -4.14 -31.20
C ILE A 99 -3.20 -3.26 -32.44
N LEU A 100 -2.67 -2.04 -32.46
CA LEU A 100 -2.78 -1.15 -33.61
C LEU A 100 -2.08 -1.69 -34.85
N LYS A 101 -1.07 -2.54 -34.69
CA LYS A 101 -0.40 -3.26 -35.79
C LYS A 101 -1.13 -4.54 -36.23
N GLY A 102 -2.31 -4.84 -35.65
CA GLY A 102 -3.16 -5.96 -36.03
C GLY A 102 -3.03 -7.20 -35.18
N GLU A 103 -2.26 -7.18 -34.07
CA GLU A 103 -2.21 -8.32 -33.16
C GLU A 103 -3.52 -8.45 -32.40
N LYS A 104 -4.02 -9.68 -32.29
CA LYS A 104 -5.31 -9.96 -31.64
C LYS A 104 -5.14 -9.98 -30.13
N PRO A 105 -5.87 -9.16 -29.34
CA PRO A 105 -5.77 -9.12 -27.87
C PRO A 105 -5.91 -10.48 -27.21
N ALA A 106 -6.80 -11.35 -27.76
CA ALA A 106 -7.02 -12.71 -27.24
C ALA A 106 -5.79 -13.64 -27.33
N MET A 107 -4.81 -13.28 -28.17
CA MET A 107 -3.57 -14.06 -28.35
C MET A 107 -2.40 -13.44 -27.57
N MET A 108 -2.60 -12.29 -26.94
CA MET A 108 -1.54 -11.63 -26.17
C MET A 108 -1.45 -12.24 -24.78
N PRO A 109 -0.23 -12.42 -24.24
CA PRO A 109 -0.05 -12.94 -22.89
C PRO A 109 -0.58 -11.94 -21.84
N ILE A 110 -1.12 -12.43 -20.74
CA ILE A 110 -1.38 -11.62 -19.56
C ILE A 110 -0.05 -11.48 -18.83
N GLU A 111 0.35 -10.25 -18.55
CA GLU A 111 1.59 -9.96 -17.81
C GLU A 111 1.28 -9.43 -16.42
N GLU A 112 2.04 -9.92 -15.44
CA GLU A 112 2.02 -9.40 -14.08
C GLU A 112 3.00 -8.21 -13.94
N PRO A 113 2.82 -7.34 -12.94
CA PRO A 113 3.82 -6.32 -12.61
C PRO A 113 5.18 -6.96 -12.34
N ARG A 114 6.24 -6.39 -12.91
CA ARG A 114 7.62 -6.88 -12.73
C ARG A 114 8.40 -6.02 -11.75
N GLU A 115 8.11 -4.72 -11.77
CA GLU A 115 8.78 -3.74 -10.93
C GLU A 115 7.90 -3.36 -9.75
N PHE A 116 8.51 -3.34 -8.55
CA PHE A 116 7.88 -2.92 -7.32
C PHE A 116 8.72 -1.81 -6.69
N ARG A 117 8.05 -0.84 -6.08
CA ARG A 117 8.73 0.25 -5.37
C ARG A 117 8.45 0.16 -3.87
N MET A 118 9.51 0.37 -3.10
CA MET A 118 9.46 0.55 -1.65
C MET A 118 9.83 1.99 -1.31
N ILE A 119 8.95 2.68 -0.61
CA ILE A 119 9.20 4.00 -0.06
C ILE A 119 9.10 3.88 1.46
N VAL A 120 10.01 4.50 2.18
CA VAL A 120 9.98 4.55 3.65
C VAL A 120 10.07 5.99 4.13
N ASN A 121 9.33 6.31 5.20
CA ASN A 121 9.27 7.67 5.72
C ASN A 121 9.87 7.73 7.13
N GLN A 122 11.08 8.27 7.22
CA GLN A 122 11.80 8.43 8.49
C GLN A 122 11.17 9.48 9.40
N LYS A 123 10.50 10.52 8.84
CA LYS A 123 9.77 11.50 9.65
C LYS A 123 8.64 10.84 10.42
N VAL A 124 7.87 10.00 9.74
CA VAL A 124 6.78 9.24 10.36
C VAL A 124 7.34 8.24 11.38
N ALA A 125 8.44 7.54 11.05
CA ALA A 125 9.10 6.65 12.00
C ALA A 125 9.49 7.40 13.28
N LYS A 126 10.19 8.52 13.16
CA LYS A 126 10.58 9.37 14.30
C LYS A 126 9.37 9.84 15.13
N ALA A 127 8.31 10.27 14.46
CA ALA A 127 7.07 10.73 15.13
C ALA A 127 6.38 9.60 15.92
N LEU A 128 6.51 8.36 15.45
CA LEU A 128 5.98 7.16 16.11
C LEU A 128 6.94 6.60 17.18
N GLY A 129 8.16 7.13 17.29
CA GLY A 129 9.20 6.60 18.18
C GLY A 129 9.82 5.30 17.68
N LEU A 130 9.78 5.06 16.37
CA LEU A 130 10.31 3.86 15.73
C LEU A 130 11.66 4.13 15.07
N THR A 131 12.52 3.12 15.12
CA THR A 131 13.77 3.09 14.36
C THR A 131 13.64 2.09 13.23
N LEU A 132 13.76 2.58 11.98
CA LEU A 132 13.74 1.69 10.82
C LEU A 132 15.04 0.90 10.74
N PRO A 133 14.97 -0.44 10.57
CA PRO A 133 16.18 -1.25 10.36
C PRO A 133 16.94 -0.77 9.12
N TYR A 134 18.26 -0.72 9.23
CA TYR A 134 19.12 -0.29 8.12
C TYR A 134 18.92 -1.12 6.85
N THR A 135 18.63 -2.41 7.01
CA THR A 135 18.32 -3.32 5.90
C THR A 135 17.06 -2.93 5.12
N ILE A 136 16.08 -2.29 5.78
CA ILE A 136 14.87 -1.77 5.13
C ILE A 136 15.22 -0.50 4.37
N ILE A 137 15.99 0.41 4.97
CA ILE A 137 16.44 1.65 4.35
C ILE A 137 17.23 1.35 3.07
N LEU A 138 18.15 0.38 3.11
CA LEU A 138 18.95 -0.01 1.94
C LEU A 138 18.12 -0.61 0.78
N ARG A 139 16.97 -1.20 1.09
CA ARG A 139 16.08 -1.77 0.07
C ARG A 139 15.07 -0.78 -0.48
N ALA A 140 14.91 0.36 0.18
CA ALA A 140 13.98 1.38 -0.25
C ALA A 140 14.46 2.04 -1.55
N ASN A 141 13.54 2.23 -2.49
CA ASN A 141 13.78 3.02 -3.70
C ASN A 141 13.78 4.52 -3.37
N GLU A 142 13.08 4.91 -2.30
CA GLU A 142 13.01 6.29 -1.83
C GLU A 142 12.93 6.31 -0.28
N VAL A 143 13.67 7.21 0.32
CA VAL A 143 13.64 7.48 1.77
C VAL A 143 13.23 8.92 1.96
N ILE A 144 12.12 9.16 2.66
CA ILE A 144 11.63 10.50 3.01
C ILE A 144 12.23 10.87 4.37
N GLU A 145 13.10 11.89 4.39
CA GLU A 145 13.79 12.40 5.58
C GLU A 145 13.13 13.65 6.16
#